data_52626153afbc0b905c52152bf3f4be0e
#
_entry.id   52626153afbc0b905c52152bf3f4be0e
#
_cell.length_a   1.000
_cell.length_b   1.000
_cell.length_c   1.000
_cell.angle_alpha   90.00
_cell.angle_beta   90.00
_cell.angle_gamma   90.00
#
_symmetry.space_group_name_H-M   'P 1'
#
loop_
_entity.id
_entity.type
_entity.pdbx_description
1 polymer ?
#
loop_
_entity_poly.entity_id
_entity_poly.type
_entity_poly.pdbx_seq_one_letter_code
_entity_poly.pdbx_strand_id
1 'polypeptide(L)'
;EKLVTKFGNKFLFKIFSKKEINNSKTSFNKALYFSKRFAGKEAFWKAMSPNKENTLYFNEIEILSNNNGKPYVNLIGMTKNKVSYLEKSLNCKFDFHISISDEKPNALAFVIIFLAHIN
;
A
#
# COMPACT_ATOMS: atom_id res chain seq x y z
N GLU A 1 7.02 3.68 -13.67
CA GLU A 1 8.25 4.08 -14.31
C GLU A 1 8.24 5.57 -14.66
N LYS A 2 7.23 5.99 -15.39
CA LYS A 2 7.04 7.40 -15.72
C LYS A 2 6.88 8.28 -14.48
N LEU A 3 6.26 7.76 -13.43
CA LEU A 3 6.07 8.50 -12.19
C LEU A 3 7.39 8.84 -11.53
N VAL A 4 8.31 7.88 -11.47
CA VAL A 4 9.60 8.07 -10.83
C VAL A 4 10.47 9.07 -11.60
N THR A 5 10.53 8.93 -12.92
CA THR A 5 11.39 9.78 -13.74
C THR A 5 10.83 11.17 -13.94
N LYS A 6 9.50 11.31 -14.02
CA LYS A 6 8.85 12.57 -14.37
C LYS A 6 8.77 13.55 -13.18
N PHE A 7 8.47 13.06 -11.98
CA PHE A 7 8.12 13.93 -10.86
C PHE A 7 9.19 14.03 -9.77
N GLY A 8 10.19 13.16 -9.80
CA GLY A 8 11.31 13.22 -8.87
C GLY A 8 10.94 12.93 -7.42
N ASN A 9 11.81 13.37 -6.50
CA ASN A 9 11.70 12.98 -5.09
C ASN A 9 10.47 13.54 -4.37
N LYS A 10 10.05 14.76 -4.69
CA LYS A 10 8.87 15.35 -4.05
C LYS A 10 7.63 14.50 -4.29
N PHE A 11 7.47 14.03 -5.52
CA PHE A 11 6.34 13.18 -5.88
C PHE A 11 6.42 11.85 -5.15
N LEU A 12 7.62 11.28 -5.05
CA LEU A 12 7.81 10.00 -4.36
C LEU A 12 7.36 10.08 -2.90
N PHE A 13 7.67 11.16 -2.20
CA PHE A 13 7.26 11.31 -0.80
C PHE A 13 5.75 11.44 -0.61
N LYS A 14 5.03 11.86 -1.63
CA LYS A 14 3.57 11.91 -1.57
C LYS A 14 2.93 10.54 -1.73
N ILE A 15 3.61 9.63 -2.41
CA ILE A 15 3.06 8.32 -2.73
C ILE A 15 3.66 7.22 -1.84
N PHE A 16 4.94 7.32 -1.51
CA PHE A 16 5.66 6.28 -0.79
C PHE A 16 6.16 6.80 0.55
N SER A 17 6.16 5.92 1.56
CA SER A 17 6.69 6.25 2.86
C SER A 17 8.22 6.33 2.82
N LYS A 18 8.80 6.93 3.87
CA LYS A 18 10.25 6.98 4.01
C LYS A 18 10.86 5.57 4.01
N LYS A 19 10.20 4.63 4.66
CA LYS A 19 10.65 3.25 4.72
C LYS A 19 10.67 2.60 3.35
N GLU A 20 9.61 2.81 2.57
CA GLU A 20 9.55 2.28 1.20
C GLU A 20 10.65 2.87 0.32
N ILE A 21 10.86 4.18 0.41
CA ILE A 21 11.90 4.85 -0.38
C ILE A 21 13.27 4.36 0.04
N ASN A 22 13.51 4.20 1.34
CA ASN A 22 14.77 3.69 1.83
C ASN A 22 15.02 2.25 1.34
N ASN A 23 14.00 1.41 1.37
CA ASN A 23 14.11 0.03 0.90
C ASN A 23 14.39 -0.05 -0.60
N SER A 24 13.93 0.94 -1.38
CA SER A 24 14.17 0.97 -2.82
C SER A 24 15.64 1.09 -3.19
N LYS A 25 16.46 1.62 -2.28
CA LYS A 25 17.89 1.86 -2.54
C LYS A 25 18.66 0.58 -2.77
N THR A 26 18.20 -0.53 -2.20
CA THR A 26 18.84 -1.84 -2.37
C THR A 26 18.19 -2.66 -3.47
N SER A 27 17.17 -2.12 -4.12
CA SER A 27 16.49 -2.86 -5.18
C SER A 27 17.30 -2.87 -6.46
N PHE A 28 17.33 -4.00 -7.13
CA PHE A 28 17.99 -4.16 -8.41
C PHE A 28 17.37 -3.29 -9.49
N ASN A 29 16.05 -3.14 -9.47
CA ASN A 29 15.32 -2.34 -10.44
C ASN A 29 14.36 -1.42 -9.70
N LYS A 30 14.76 -0.16 -9.53
CA LYS A 30 13.95 0.80 -8.77
C LYS A 30 12.61 1.11 -9.40
N ALA A 31 12.56 1.22 -10.73
CA ALA A 31 11.31 1.48 -11.42
C ALA A 31 10.30 0.37 -11.16
N LEU A 32 10.74 -0.86 -11.26
CA LEU A 32 9.90 -2.02 -10.99
C LEU A 32 9.49 -2.06 -9.52
N TYR A 33 10.41 -1.77 -8.60
CA TYR A 33 10.13 -1.69 -7.17
C TYR A 33 8.96 -0.75 -6.90
N PHE A 34 9.04 0.48 -7.42
CA PHE A 34 7.98 1.47 -7.18
C PHE A 34 6.68 1.13 -7.90
N SER A 35 6.77 0.58 -9.11
CA SER A 35 5.57 0.19 -9.86
C SER A 35 4.76 -0.87 -9.12
N LYS A 36 5.45 -1.87 -8.57
CA LYS A 36 4.79 -2.94 -7.83
C LYS A 36 4.13 -2.41 -6.55
N ARG A 37 4.82 -1.54 -5.82
CA ARG A 37 4.27 -0.96 -4.60
C ARG A 37 3.12 -0.02 -4.88
N PHE A 38 3.22 0.76 -5.94
CA PHE A 38 2.12 1.62 -6.34
C PHE A 38 0.86 0.81 -6.67
N ALA A 39 1.02 -0.25 -7.44
CA ALA A 39 -0.11 -1.15 -7.76
C ALA A 39 -0.75 -1.70 -6.49
N GLY A 40 0.05 -2.09 -5.51
CA GLY A 40 -0.45 -2.58 -4.23
C GLY A 40 -1.21 -1.53 -3.44
N LYS A 41 -0.68 -0.31 -3.40
CA LYS A 41 -1.35 0.80 -2.71
C LYS A 41 -2.68 1.14 -3.36
N GLU A 42 -2.71 1.18 -4.67
CA GLU A 42 -3.93 1.48 -5.40
C GLU A 42 -4.98 0.39 -5.18
N ALA A 43 -4.58 -0.86 -5.22
CA ALA A 43 -5.50 -1.98 -4.97
C ALA A 43 -6.07 -1.91 -3.55
N PHE A 44 -5.22 -1.62 -2.55
CA PHE A 44 -5.68 -1.47 -1.17
C PHE A 44 -6.65 -0.28 -1.04
N TRP A 45 -6.27 0.85 -1.63
CA TRP A 45 -7.08 2.05 -1.57
C TRP A 45 -8.47 1.82 -2.15
N LYS A 46 -8.54 1.15 -3.30
CA LYS A 46 -9.82 0.82 -3.93
C LYS A 46 -10.64 -0.15 -3.10
N ALA A 47 -9.98 -1.15 -2.51
CA ALA A 47 -10.67 -2.15 -1.67
C ALA A 47 -11.30 -1.50 -0.45
N MET A 48 -10.66 -0.49 0.12
CA MET A 48 -11.18 0.24 1.28
C MET A 48 -12.26 1.25 0.90
N SER A 49 -12.38 1.60 -0.37
CA SER A 49 -13.39 2.54 -0.89
C SER A 49 -13.45 3.86 -0.10
N PRO A 50 -12.33 4.58 0.05
CA PRO A 50 -12.34 5.83 0.80
C PRO A 50 -13.16 6.90 0.09
N ASN A 51 -13.60 7.91 0.85
CA ASN A 51 -14.32 9.06 0.29
C ASN A 51 -13.67 10.36 0.77
N LYS A 52 -14.28 11.49 0.46
CA LYS A 52 -13.71 12.80 0.82
C LYS A 52 -13.55 12.99 2.33
N GLU A 53 -14.44 12.40 3.12
CA GLU A 53 -14.39 12.53 4.58
C GLU A 53 -13.45 11.54 5.23
N ASN A 54 -13.30 10.37 4.61
CA ASN A 54 -12.48 9.27 5.14
C ASN A 54 -11.41 8.87 4.14
N THR A 55 -10.70 9.86 3.61
CA THR A 55 -9.65 9.57 2.64
C THR A 55 -8.46 8.90 3.31
N LEU A 56 -7.80 8.03 2.54
CA LEU A 56 -6.58 7.37 2.96
C LEU A 56 -5.43 7.92 2.14
N TYR A 57 -4.24 7.96 2.72
CA TYR A 57 -3.07 8.54 2.06
C TYR A 57 -2.13 7.44 1.60
N PHE A 58 -1.72 7.50 0.35
CA PHE A 58 -0.86 6.47 -0.25
C PHE A 58 0.46 6.30 0.51
N ASN A 59 1.06 7.39 0.97
CA ASN A 59 2.32 7.29 1.71
C ASN A 59 2.17 6.74 3.12
N GLU A 60 0.93 6.48 3.54
CA GLU A 60 0.64 5.83 4.82
C GLU A 60 0.16 4.39 4.65
N ILE A 61 0.09 3.91 3.41
CA ILE A 61 -0.20 2.53 3.08
C ILE A 61 1.10 1.89 2.61
N GLU A 62 1.88 1.35 3.54
CA GLU A 62 3.16 0.77 3.20
C GLU A 62 2.98 -0.64 2.64
N ILE A 63 3.62 -0.90 1.50
CA ILE A 63 3.67 -2.23 0.92
C ILE A 63 5.08 -2.75 1.16
N LEU A 64 5.20 -3.64 2.11
CA LEU A 64 6.48 -4.17 2.56
C LEU A 64 6.58 -5.65 2.21
N SER A 65 7.77 -6.20 2.34
CA SER A 65 8.00 -7.62 2.09
C SER A 65 8.57 -8.28 3.34
N ASN A 66 8.07 -9.48 3.65
CA ASN A 66 8.62 -10.24 4.76
C ASN A 66 9.93 -10.93 4.34
N ASN A 67 10.53 -11.71 5.23
CA ASN A 67 11.81 -12.35 4.98
C ASN A 67 11.77 -13.34 3.80
N ASN A 68 10.58 -13.84 3.47
CA ASN A 68 10.39 -14.75 2.34
C ASN A 68 10.06 -14.02 1.05
N GLY A 69 10.07 -12.69 1.07
CA GLY A 69 9.74 -11.90 -0.11
C GLY A 69 8.25 -11.71 -0.35
N LYS A 70 7.40 -12.20 0.54
CA LYS A 70 5.96 -12.09 0.40
C LYS A 70 5.49 -10.68 0.79
N PRO A 71 4.68 -10.02 -0.06
CA PRO A 71 4.22 -8.66 0.26
C PRO A 71 3.16 -8.66 1.35
N TYR A 72 3.14 -7.60 2.14
CA TYR A 72 2.09 -7.36 3.12
C TYR A 72 1.87 -5.86 3.27
N VAL A 73 0.69 -5.50 3.79
CA VAL A 73 0.31 -4.11 4.01
C VAL A 73 0.59 -3.73 5.45
N ASN A 74 1.26 -2.59 5.64
CA ASN A 74 1.46 -2.01 6.96
C ASN A 74 0.93 -0.58 6.94
N LEU A 75 -0.04 -0.29 7.79
CA LEU A 75 -0.64 1.04 7.85
C LEU A 75 0.05 1.88 8.91
N ILE A 76 0.26 3.16 8.60
CA ILE A 76 0.86 4.11 9.53
C ILE A 76 0.04 5.40 9.54
N GLY A 77 0.31 6.24 10.55
CA GLY A 77 -0.23 7.59 10.62
C GLY A 77 -1.74 7.65 10.71
N MET A 78 -2.31 8.65 10.08
CA MET A 78 -3.76 8.88 10.12
C MET A 78 -4.54 7.78 9.41
N THR A 79 -3.98 7.21 8.36
CA THR A 79 -4.61 6.09 7.67
C THR A 79 -4.80 4.91 8.61
N LYS A 80 -3.78 4.59 9.40
CA LYS A 80 -3.87 3.54 10.41
C LYS A 80 -4.98 3.83 11.41
N ASN A 81 -5.06 5.07 11.89
CA ASN A 81 -6.06 5.46 12.87
C ASN A 81 -7.47 5.37 12.29
N LYS A 82 -7.65 5.79 11.05
CA LYS A 82 -8.96 5.72 10.38
C LYS A 82 -9.43 4.30 10.19
N VAL A 83 -8.52 3.40 9.80
CA VAL A 83 -8.86 1.98 9.62
C VAL A 83 -9.21 1.35 10.98
N SER A 84 -8.43 1.66 12.03
CA SER A 84 -8.73 1.18 13.37
C SER A 84 -10.09 1.66 13.87
N TYR A 85 -10.43 2.91 13.59
CA TYR A 85 -11.73 3.45 13.94
C TYR A 85 -12.85 2.69 13.22
N LEU A 86 -12.67 2.41 11.94
CA LEU A 86 -13.64 1.66 11.15
C LEU A 86 -13.82 0.24 11.70
N GLU A 87 -12.72 -0.42 12.09
CA GLU A 87 -12.80 -1.73 12.72
C GLU A 87 -13.65 -1.70 13.98
N LYS A 88 -13.45 -0.69 14.81
CA LYS A 88 -14.24 -0.52 16.04
C LYS A 88 -15.70 -0.26 15.74
N SER A 89 -15.98 0.59 14.74
CA SER A 89 -17.34 0.93 14.35
C SER A 89 -18.12 -0.29 13.87
N LEU A 90 -17.45 -1.19 13.17
CA LEU A 90 -18.05 -2.41 12.62
C LEU A 90 -17.93 -3.60 13.56
N ASN A 91 -17.28 -3.42 14.70
CA ASN A 91 -17.02 -4.49 15.66
C ASN A 91 -16.36 -5.71 15.00
N CYS A 92 -15.31 -5.44 14.24
CA CYS A 92 -14.58 -6.49 13.54
C CYS A 92 -13.10 -6.16 13.46
N LYS A 93 -12.32 -7.16 13.05
CA LYS A 93 -10.92 -6.99 12.69
C LYS A 93 -10.78 -7.22 11.18
N PHE A 94 -9.98 -6.38 10.53
CA PHE A 94 -9.66 -6.56 9.12
C PHE A 94 -8.36 -7.35 9.01
N ASP A 95 -8.37 -8.30 8.08
CA ASP A 95 -7.19 -9.06 7.73
C ASP A 95 -6.94 -8.82 6.25
N PHE A 96 -5.80 -8.22 5.92
CA PHE A 96 -5.47 -7.81 4.57
C PHE A 96 -4.56 -8.83 3.92
N HIS A 97 -4.94 -9.27 2.73
CA HIS A 97 -4.11 -10.16 1.92
C HIS A 97 -3.82 -9.48 0.61
N ILE A 98 -2.55 -9.45 0.23
CA ILE A 98 -2.11 -8.79 -0.99
C ILE A 98 -1.27 -9.73 -1.83
N SER A 99 -1.48 -9.68 -3.14
CA SER A 99 -0.69 -10.42 -4.11
C SER A 99 -0.28 -9.46 -5.21
N ILE A 100 0.98 -9.50 -5.60
CA ILE A 100 1.53 -8.63 -6.63
C ILE A 100 2.30 -9.47 -7.63
N SER A 101 2.06 -9.24 -8.93
CA SER A 101 2.78 -9.94 -9.98
C SER A 101 3.30 -8.96 -11.02
N ASP A 102 4.41 -9.34 -11.66
CA ASP A 102 5.00 -8.59 -12.75
C ASP A 102 4.28 -8.95 -14.04
N GLU A 103 3.61 -7.96 -14.63
CA GLU A 103 2.99 -8.11 -15.96
C GLU A 103 3.60 -7.03 -16.83
N LYS A 104 4.84 -7.28 -17.27
CA LYS A 104 5.60 -6.26 -18.00
C LYS A 104 4.84 -5.72 -19.20
N PRO A 105 4.81 -4.40 -19.39
CA PRO A 105 5.57 -3.38 -18.65
C PRO A 105 4.93 -2.91 -17.35
N ASN A 106 3.84 -3.53 -16.93
CA ASN A 106 3.07 -3.12 -15.77
C ASN A 106 3.27 -4.08 -14.60
N ALA A 107 2.71 -3.72 -13.45
CA ALA A 107 2.56 -4.60 -12.31
C ALA A 107 1.08 -4.73 -12.01
N LEU A 108 0.67 -5.90 -11.53
CA LEU A 108 -0.72 -6.19 -11.21
C LEU A 108 -0.80 -6.58 -9.74
N ALA A 109 -1.79 -6.03 -9.03
CA ALA A 109 -1.97 -6.32 -7.62
C ALA A 109 -3.42 -6.63 -7.30
N PHE A 110 -3.61 -7.56 -6.37
CA PHE A 110 -4.92 -7.88 -5.80
C PHE A 110 -4.86 -7.71 -4.29
N VAL A 111 -5.91 -7.13 -3.73
CA VAL A 111 -6.07 -7.02 -2.29
C VAL A 111 -7.41 -7.62 -1.90
N ILE A 112 -7.38 -8.52 -0.90
CA ILE A 112 -8.59 -9.10 -0.34
C ILE A 112 -8.63 -8.73 1.13
N ILE A 113 -9.78 -8.25 1.58
CA ILE A 113 -9.98 -7.87 2.98
C ILE A 113 -10.97 -8.85 3.58
N PHE A 114 -10.49 -9.60 4.57
CA PHE A 114 -11.35 -10.49 5.35
C PHE A 114 -11.78 -9.77 6.62
N LEU A 115 -13.03 -9.91 6.99
CA LEU A 115 -13.58 -9.32 8.20
C LEU A 115 -13.94 -10.42 9.18
N ALA A 116 -13.41 -10.32 10.40
CA ALA A 116 -13.73 -11.25 11.47
C ALA A 116 -14.44 -10.46 12.58
N HIS A 117 -15.67 -10.83 12.89
CA HIS A 117 -16.41 -10.17 13.96
C HIS A 117 -15.82 -10.51 15.30
N ILE A 118 -15.80 -9.53 16.18
CA ILE A 118 -15.32 -9.66 17.55
C ILE A 118 -16.54 -9.79 18.46
N ASN A 119 -16.56 -10.87 19.24
CA ASN A 119 -17.65 -11.07 20.19
C ASN A 119 -17.36 -10.39 21.52
#